data_adb2dc37e6008dfbf2ff5faa9f40ac2d
#
_entry.id   adb2dc37e6008dfbf2ff5faa9f40ac2d
#
_cell.length_a   1.000
_cell.length_b   1.000
_cell.length_c   1.000
_cell.angle_alpha   90.00
_cell.angle_beta   90.00
_cell.angle_gamma   90.00
#
_symmetry.space_group_name_H-M   'P 1'
#
loop_
_entity.id
_entity.type
_entity.pdbx_description
1 polymer ?
#
loop_
_entity_poly.entity_id
_entity_poly.type
_entity_poly.pdbx_seq_one_letter_code
_entity_poly.pdbx_strand_id
1 'polypeptide(L)'
;MSNVGALLLCRTRPESVAPAARLLRDRMLLAPAGDAWSVLLPEGRPWQRGGEPVDRVLTGWATALAVGAPWPVLALWWDADRAGFTLVSGFRRPVGYVWLANGTPAAEDEAMRTFADRLGLDPVLDVQDLDHLTKPDPGSDARARLRALIAVLTRAGVTLPEGIAPGEPADRLREAALALPDARPAEWQGRREAVPAELDAVESSRLGPWPPWSGTPLACALALAQVAAGLPLMAWGLRRRSGGWTVAGALLLAHGAVGLAYDLVWPWD
;
A
#
# COMPACT_ATOMS: atom_id res chain seq x y z
N MET A 1 0.39 -8.63 27.09
CA MET A 1 -0.39 -8.11 25.94
C MET A 1 0.58 -7.99 24.77
N SER A 2 0.32 -8.64 23.64
CA SER A 2 1.27 -8.59 22.52
C SER A 2 1.26 -7.17 21.92
N ASN A 3 2.42 -6.54 21.92
CA ASN A 3 2.60 -5.16 21.45
C ASN A 3 2.84 -5.15 19.93
N VAL A 4 1.91 -5.80 19.21
CA VAL A 4 1.91 -5.88 17.75
C VAL A 4 1.03 -4.78 17.18
N GLY A 5 1.53 -4.07 16.20
CA GLY A 5 0.78 -3.01 15.52
C GLY A 5 1.29 -2.77 14.11
N ALA A 6 0.53 -2.00 13.38
CA ALA A 6 0.85 -1.68 12.00
C ALA A 6 0.06 -0.45 11.53
N LEU A 7 0.61 0.25 10.55
CA LEU A 7 -0.06 1.31 9.82
C LEU A 7 0.48 1.41 8.39
N LEU A 8 -0.33 1.98 7.50
CA LEU A 8 0.05 2.25 6.11
C LEU A 8 0.02 3.75 5.88
N LEU A 9 1.08 4.30 5.31
CA LEU A 9 1.14 5.69 4.87
C LEU A 9 1.05 5.74 3.35
N CYS A 10 0.09 6.48 2.83
CA CYS A 10 -0.11 6.68 1.40
C CYS A 10 0.24 8.13 1.06
N ARG A 11 1.12 8.34 0.06
CA ARG A 11 1.54 9.69 -0.34
C ARG A 11 0.48 10.33 -1.24
N THR A 12 -0.70 10.49 -0.71
CA THR A 12 -1.84 11.16 -1.35
C THR A 12 -2.90 11.50 -0.29
N ARG A 13 -3.90 12.28 -0.67
CA ARG A 13 -5.01 12.67 0.22
C ARG A 13 -5.97 11.51 0.47
N PRO A 14 -6.71 11.52 1.59
CA PRO A 14 -7.66 10.44 1.94
C PRO A 14 -8.69 10.12 0.87
N GLU A 15 -9.16 11.11 0.12
CA GLU A 15 -10.16 10.92 -0.94
C GLU A 15 -9.67 10.00 -2.04
N SER A 16 -8.37 10.07 -2.37
CA SER A 16 -7.75 9.19 -3.38
C SER A 16 -7.43 7.79 -2.84
N VAL A 17 -7.28 7.64 -1.53
CA VAL A 17 -6.99 6.35 -0.88
C VAL A 17 -8.25 5.54 -0.64
N ALA A 18 -9.36 6.19 -0.28
CA ALA A 18 -10.58 5.54 0.16
C ALA A 18 -11.13 4.48 -0.82
N PRO A 19 -11.20 4.71 -2.15
CA PRO A 19 -11.66 3.69 -3.10
C PRO A 19 -10.77 2.43 -3.08
N ALA A 20 -9.44 2.62 -3.13
CA ALA A 20 -8.48 1.52 -3.14
C ALA A 20 -8.46 0.76 -1.81
N ALA A 21 -8.58 1.46 -0.67
CA ALA A 21 -8.61 0.86 0.66
C ALA A 21 -9.81 -0.09 0.84
N ARG A 22 -10.97 0.22 0.27
CA ARG A 22 -12.14 -0.67 0.30
C ARG A 22 -11.88 -2.02 -0.37
N LEU A 23 -11.01 -2.05 -1.39
CA LEU A 23 -10.67 -3.28 -2.12
C LEU A 23 -9.83 -4.26 -1.28
N LEU A 24 -9.21 -3.80 -0.19
CA LEU A 24 -8.49 -4.68 0.74
C LEU A 24 -9.41 -5.64 1.49
N ARG A 25 -10.72 -5.39 1.49
CA ARG A 25 -11.76 -6.20 2.15
C ARG A 25 -11.52 -6.40 3.64
N ASP A 26 -10.79 -5.48 4.23
CA ASP A 26 -10.56 -5.43 5.68
C ASP A 26 -11.09 -4.10 6.23
N ARG A 27 -11.41 -4.08 7.51
CA ARG A 27 -11.89 -2.87 8.17
C ARG A 27 -10.70 -2.00 8.52
N MET A 28 -10.69 -0.78 8.02
CA MET A 28 -9.63 0.19 8.25
C MET A 28 -10.18 1.55 8.60
N LEU A 29 -9.42 2.31 9.35
CA LEU A 29 -9.65 3.73 9.60
C LEU A 29 -8.67 4.53 8.75
N LEU A 30 -9.20 5.49 8.00
CA LEU A 30 -8.43 6.37 7.11
C LEU A 30 -8.48 7.80 7.68
N ALA A 31 -7.32 8.39 7.87
CA ALA A 31 -7.18 9.77 8.34
C ALA A 31 -6.09 10.52 7.55
N PRO A 32 -6.13 11.86 7.49
CA PRO A 32 -5.03 12.64 6.97
C PRO A 32 -3.78 12.49 7.84
N ALA A 33 -2.60 12.51 7.22
CA ALA A 33 -1.29 12.43 7.89
C ALA A 33 -0.32 13.50 7.35
N GLY A 34 -0.81 14.71 7.15
CA GLY A 34 -0.16 15.84 6.50
C GLY A 34 -0.88 16.26 5.22
N ASP A 35 -0.40 17.30 4.54
CA ASP A 35 -1.08 17.90 3.38
C ASP A 35 -1.18 16.95 2.18
N ALA A 36 -0.18 16.11 2.00
CA ALA A 36 -0.09 15.18 0.87
C ALA A 36 0.01 13.71 1.30
N TRP A 37 -0.32 13.41 2.56
CA TRP A 37 -0.23 12.08 3.11
C TRP A 37 -1.51 11.66 3.81
N SER A 38 -1.78 10.37 3.79
CA SER A 38 -2.86 9.73 4.52
C SER A 38 -2.33 8.53 5.31
N VAL A 39 -2.94 8.25 6.44
CA VAL A 39 -2.68 7.06 7.24
C VAL A 39 -3.89 6.14 7.24
N LEU A 40 -3.64 4.85 6.97
CA LEU A 40 -4.60 3.76 7.11
C LEU A 40 -4.21 2.91 8.31
N LEU A 41 -5.16 2.68 9.18
CA LEU A 41 -5.00 1.91 10.41
C LEU A 41 -5.94 0.70 10.35
N PRO A 42 -5.42 -0.53 10.43
CA PRO A 42 -6.26 -1.71 10.50
C PRO A 42 -7.10 -1.73 11.78
N GLU A 43 -8.39 -2.02 11.66
CA GLU A 43 -9.21 -2.27 12.83
C GLU A 43 -8.98 -3.68 13.38
N GLY A 44 -8.49 -3.76 14.61
CA GLY A 44 -8.15 -5.02 15.26
C GLY A 44 -6.80 -5.58 14.81
N ARG A 45 -6.73 -6.91 14.72
CA ARG A 45 -5.49 -7.66 14.42
C ARG A 45 -5.73 -8.66 13.30
N PRO A 46 -5.92 -8.21 12.06
CA PRO A 46 -6.28 -9.10 10.95
C PRO A 46 -5.25 -10.19 10.65
N TRP A 47 -3.96 -9.95 10.93
CA TRP A 47 -2.89 -10.96 10.85
C TRP A 47 -3.10 -12.16 11.77
N GLN A 48 -3.80 -11.99 12.90
CA GLN A 48 -4.10 -13.10 13.82
C GLN A 48 -5.17 -14.06 13.24
N ARG A 49 -6.09 -13.57 12.42
CA ARG A 49 -7.16 -14.39 11.81
C ARG A 49 -6.61 -15.39 10.79
N GLY A 50 -5.56 -15.01 10.06
CA GLY A 50 -4.91 -15.85 9.06
C GLY A 50 -3.69 -16.63 9.56
N GLY A 51 -3.21 -16.35 10.78
CA GLY A 51 -1.95 -16.93 11.31
C GLY A 51 -0.71 -16.48 10.53
N GLU A 52 -0.82 -15.40 9.75
CA GLU A 52 0.29 -14.86 8.97
C GLU A 52 1.07 -13.80 9.78
N PRO A 53 2.38 -13.68 9.57
CA PRO A 53 3.16 -12.60 10.17
C PRO A 53 2.68 -11.23 9.72
N VAL A 54 2.70 -10.23 10.62
CA VAL A 54 2.22 -8.87 10.37
C VAL A 54 2.89 -8.22 9.17
N ASP A 55 4.20 -8.40 8.99
CA ASP A 55 4.99 -7.88 7.87
C ASP A 55 4.48 -8.38 6.51
N ARG A 56 4.09 -9.66 6.44
CA ARG A 56 3.58 -10.26 5.20
C ARG A 56 2.21 -9.69 4.84
N VAL A 57 1.31 -9.59 5.81
CA VAL A 57 -0.03 -9.02 5.61
C VAL A 57 0.07 -7.58 5.13
N LEU A 58 0.88 -6.76 5.81
CA LEU A 58 1.06 -5.35 5.48
C LEU A 58 1.72 -5.14 4.11
N THR A 59 2.73 -5.96 3.77
CA THR A 59 3.35 -5.93 2.44
C THR A 59 2.34 -6.28 1.35
N GLY A 60 1.46 -7.26 1.60
CA GLY A 60 0.37 -7.62 0.69
C GLY A 60 -0.59 -6.45 0.46
N TRP A 61 -1.03 -5.80 1.52
CA TRP A 61 -1.91 -4.63 1.42
C TRP A 61 -1.25 -3.44 0.74
N ALA A 62 0.00 -3.12 1.11
CA ALA A 62 0.74 -2.05 0.44
C ALA A 62 0.89 -2.31 -1.06
N THR A 63 1.13 -3.57 -1.44
CA THR A 63 1.22 -3.97 -2.84
C THR A 63 -0.14 -3.81 -3.54
N ALA A 64 -1.22 -4.26 -2.93
CA ALA A 64 -2.57 -4.14 -3.49
C ALA A 64 -2.98 -2.67 -3.69
N LEU A 65 -2.66 -1.79 -2.72
CA LEU A 65 -2.92 -0.36 -2.82
C LEU A 65 -2.07 0.34 -3.89
N ALA A 66 -0.79 -0.06 -4.02
CA ALA A 66 0.15 0.59 -4.93
C ALA A 66 -0.02 0.15 -6.38
N VAL A 67 -0.58 -1.04 -6.63
CA VAL A 67 -0.87 -1.52 -7.99
C VAL A 67 -1.94 -0.64 -8.64
N GLY A 68 -1.58 0.06 -9.70
CA GLY A 68 -2.47 0.99 -10.37
C GLY A 68 -2.55 2.39 -9.76
N ALA A 69 -1.98 2.62 -8.57
CA ALA A 69 -1.90 3.93 -7.97
C ALA A 69 -0.67 4.73 -8.47
N PRO A 70 -0.79 6.05 -8.68
CA PRO A 70 0.34 6.90 -9.03
C PRO A 70 1.22 7.26 -7.81
N TRP A 71 0.81 6.90 -6.63
CA TRP A 71 1.43 7.25 -5.35
C TRP A 71 2.04 6.05 -4.63
N PRO A 72 3.17 6.23 -3.90
CA PRO A 72 3.77 5.17 -3.11
C PRO A 72 2.99 4.89 -1.82
N VAL A 73 3.10 3.65 -1.35
CA VAL A 73 2.56 3.17 -0.07
C VAL A 73 3.71 2.69 0.81
N LEU A 74 3.80 3.22 2.02
CA LEU A 74 4.74 2.80 3.04
C LEU A 74 3.99 2.05 4.14
N ALA A 75 4.22 0.75 4.23
CA ALA A 75 3.75 -0.09 5.32
C ALA A 75 4.76 -0.05 6.47
N LEU A 76 4.30 0.26 7.68
CA LEU A 76 5.06 0.20 8.92
C LEU A 76 4.44 -0.86 9.82
N TRP A 77 5.27 -1.71 10.40
CA TRP A 77 4.81 -2.80 11.24
C TRP A 77 5.80 -3.07 12.38
N TRP A 78 5.31 -3.62 13.47
CA TRP A 78 6.12 -4.04 14.62
C TRP A 78 5.44 -5.18 15.37
N ASP A 79 6.24 -6.05 15.91
CA ASP A 79 5.85 -7.13 16.80
C ASP A 79 6.75 -7.19 18.06
N ALA A 80 6.77 -8.32 18.74
CA ALA A 80 7.59 -8.50 19.94
C ALA A 80 9.10 -8.57 19.62
N ASP A 81 9.45 -9.12 18.45
CA ASP A 81 10.80 -9.53 18.11
C ASP A 81 11.48 -8.59 17.13
N ARG A 82 10.70 -7.78 16.39
CA ARG A 82 11.21 -6.93 15.31
C ARG A 82 10.23 -5.83 14.93
N ALA A 83 10.75 -4.85 14.22
CA ALA A 83 9.95 -3.84 13.55
C ALA A 83 10.56 -3.53 12.19
N GLY A 84 9.77 -2.97 11.28
CA GLY A 84 10.27 -2.66 9.96
C GLY A 84 9.28 -1.89 9.10
N PHE A 85 9.71 -1.67 7.87
CA PHE A 85 8.87 -1.07 6.86
C PHE A 85 8.97 -1.80 5.52
N THR A 86 7.96 -1.59 4.68
CA THR A 86 7.98 -1.95 3.25
C THR A 86 7.41 -0.79 2.44
N LEU A 87 8.20 -0.25 1.52
CA LEU A 87 7.78 0.76 0.54
C LEU A 87 7.43 0.09 -0.78
N VAL A 88 6.24 0.36 -1.28
CA VAL A 88 5.76 -0.13 -2.58
C VAL A 88 5.37 1.05 -3.46
N SER A 89 5.74 1.01 -4.74
CA SER A 89 5.43 2.05 -5.72
C SER A 89 5.10 1.40 -7.06
N GLY A 90 3.83 1.39 -7.44
CA GLY A 90 3.37 0.79 -8.69
C GLY A 90 3.83 -0.67 -8.84
N PHE A 91 4.38 -1.01 -10.00
CA PHE A 91 4.88 -2.35 -10.31
C PHE A 91 6.36 -2.58 -9.94
N ARG A 92 7.00 -1.63 -9.26
CA ARG A 92 8.40 -1.79 -8.84
C ARG A 92 8.51 -2.82 -7.71
N ARG A 93 9.65 -3.52 -7.65
CA ARG A 93 9.93 -4.44 -6.54
C ARG A 93 9.82 -3.70 -5.20
N PRO A 94 9.11 -4.24 -4.21
CA PRO A 94 9.05 -3.66 -2.88
C PRO A 94 10.45 -3.47 -2.26
N VAL A 95 10.61 -2.40 -1.50
CA VAL A 95 11.82 -2.14 -0.72
C VAL A 95 11.46 -2.18 0.76
N GLY A 96 12.13 -3.01 1.52
CA GLY A 96 11.85 -3.17 2.94
C GLY A 96 13.11 -3.10 3.79
N TYR A 97 12.94 -2.71 5.04
CA TYR A 97 13.99 -2.71 6.06
C TYR A 97 13.46 -3.23 7.38
N VAL A 98 14.30 -3.94 8.13
CA VAL A 98 13.90 -4.61 9.37
C VAL A 98 14.94 -4.34 10.44
N TRP A 99 14.49 -4.09 11.66
CA TRP A 99 15.29 -4.04 12.87
C TRP A 99 14.81 -5.14 13.83
N LEU A 100 15.75 -5.84 14.44
CA LEU A 100 15.47 -6.77 15.54
C LEU A 100 15.00 -6.00 16.79
N ALA A 101 14.38 -6.67 17.75
CA ALA A 101 13.82 -6.05 18.96
C ALA A 101 14.76 -5.08 19.66
N ASN A 102 16.04 -5.40 19.70
CA ASN A 102 17.11 -4.57 20.27
C ASN A 102 17.60 -3.45 19.35
N GLY A 103 16.92 -3.17 18.23
CA GLY A 103 17.30 -2.14 17.27
C GLY A 103 18.44 -2.51 16.32
N THR A 104 18.96 -3.74 16.39
CA THR A 104 19.98 -4.18 15.44
C THR A 104 19.43 -4.27 14.04
N PRO A 105 20.08 -3.62 13.04
CA PRO A 105 19.69 -3.74 11.65
C PRO A 105 19.78 -5.19 11.14
N ALA A 106 18.76 -5.62 10.39
CA ALA A 106 18.67 -6.98 9.81
C ALA A 106 18.38 -6.94 8.30
N ALA A 107 18.82 -5.87 7.63
CA ALA A 107 18.68 -5.66 6.18
C ALA A 107 19.93 -4.97 5.62
N GLU A 108 20.04 -4.92 4.30
CA GLU A 108 21.15 -4.28 3.60
C GLU A 108 20.97 -2.76 3.53
N ASP A 109 22.04 -1.99 3.70
CA ASP A 109 22.03 -0.52 3.65
C ASP A 109 21.51 0.03 2.32
N GLU A 110 21.68 -0.72 1.23
CA GLU A 110 21.19 -0.37 -0.10
C GLU A 110 19.65 -0.23 -0.13
N ALA A 111 18.94 -0.99 0.69
CA ALA A 111 17.49 -0.87 0.81
C ALA A 111 17.08 0.51 1.35
N MET A 112 17.84 1.07 2.31
CA MET A 112 17.58 2.39 2.87
C MET A 112 17.85 3.52 1.85
N ARG A 113 18.89 3.39 1.04
CA ARG A 113 19.18 4.35 -0.05
C ARG A 113 18.09 4.31 -1.11
N THR A 114 17.70 3.11 -1.54
CA THR A 114 16.60 2.93 -2.51
C THR A 114 15.28 3.49 -1.97
N PHE A 115 15.03 3.37 -0.66
CA PHE A 115 13.88 3.98 0.01
C PHE A 115 13.92 5.50 -0.11
N ALA A 116 15.05 6.13 0.21
CA ALA A 116 15.23 7.57 0.12
C ALA A 116 15.00 8.09 -1.30
N ASP A 117 15.62 7.44 -2.29
CA ASP A 117 15.48 7.80 -3.71
C ASP A 117 14.04 7.72 -4.19
N ARG A 118 13.30 6.67 -3.81
CA ARG A 118 11.91 6.47 -4.24
C ARG A 118 10.94 7.47 -3.63
N LEU A 119 11.24 7.97 -2.44
CA LEU A 119 10.46 9.01 -1.78
C LEU A 119 10.93 10.42 -2.15
N GLY A 120 12.04 10.56 -2.89
CA GLY A 120 12.61 11.85 -3.26
C GLY A 120 13.03 12.64 -2.02
N LEU A 121 13.64 11.97 -1.04
CA LEU A 121 14.17 12.57 0.17
C LEU A 121 15.43 13.37 -0.16
N ASP A 122 15.77 14.36 0.69
CA ASP A 122 16.96 15.17 0.53
C ASP A 122 18.23 14.31 0.59
N PRO A 123 19.11 14.35 -0.46
CA PRO A 123 20.27 13.47 -0.54
C PRO A 123 21.36 13.79 0.50
N VAL A 124 21.30 14.94 1.15
CA VAL A 124 22.30 15.35 2.16
C VAL A 124 21.74 15.18 3.56
N LEU A 125 20.61 15.82 3.85
CA LEU A 125 20.05 15.83 5.20
C LEU A 125 19.34 14.54 5.56
N ASP A 126 18.43 14.07 4.70
CA ASP A 126 17.61 12.92 5.02
C ASP A 126 18.40 11.62 4.89
N VAL A 127 19.25 11.48 3.87
CA VAL A 127 20.08 10.28 3.68
C VAL A 127 21.06 10.12 4.84
N GLN A 128 21.63 11.21 5.36
CA GLN A 128 22.52 11.12 6.52
C GLN A 128 21.79 10.63 7.77
N ASP A 129 20.57 11.12 8.03
CA ASP A 129 19.76 10.66 9.15
C ASP A 129 19.32 9.18 8.99
N LEU A 130 18.98 8.78 7.76
CA LEU A 130 18.66 7.38 7.47
C LEU A 130 19.88 6.45 7.63
N ASP A 131 21.06 6.91 7.31
CA ASP A 131 22.33 6.18 7.51
C ASP A 131 22.58 5.86 9.00
N HIS A 132 22.12 6.70 9.92
CA HIS A 132 22.18 6.41 11.35
C HIS A 132 21.23 5.25 11.73
N LEU A 133 20.13 5.07 11.00
CA LEU A 133 19.19 3.99 11.24
C LEU A 133 19.70 2.62 10.74
N THR A 134 20.69 2.60 9.85
CA THR A 134 21.33 1.37 9.38
C THR A 134 22.49 0.91 10.27
N LYS A 135 22.93 1.73 11.25
CA LYS A 135 24.04 1.40 12.13
C LYS A 135 23.53 0.84 13.47
N PRO A 136 24.24 -0.11 14.07
CA PRO A 136 23.94 -0.55 15.43
C PRO A 136 23.98 0.60 16.43
N ASP A 137 22.96 0.70 17.27
CA ASP A 137 22.88 1.65 18.37
C ASP A 137 22.24 0.98 19.58
N PRO A 138 23.01 0.70 20.63
CA PRO A 138 22.53 0.02 21.83
C PRO A 138 21.46 0.79 22.62
N GLY A 139 21.34 2.10 22.37
CA GLY A 139 20.34 2.96 23.02
C GLY A 139 18.96 2.96 22.33
N SER A 140 18.82 2.35 21.16
CA SER A 140 17.60 2.41 20.34
C SER A 140 17.05 1.02 20.06
N ASP A 141 15.85 0.74 20.54
CA ASP A 141 15.10 -0.46 20.15
C ASP A 141 14.47 -0.31 18.74
N ALA A 142 13.89 -1.40 18.22
CA ALA A 142 13.25 -1.41 16.90
C ALA A 142 12.15 -0.36 16.74
N ARG A 143 11.42 -0.06 17.80
CA ARG A 143 10.33 0.94 17.79
C ARG A 143 10.87 2.36 17.81
N ALA A 144 11.96 2.59 18.54
CA ALA A 144 12.67 3.87 18.51
C ALA A 144 13.18 4.14 17.08
N ARG A 145 13.69 3.10 16.38
CA ARG A 145 14.08 3.20 14.96
C ARG A 145 12.94 3.59 14.06
N LEU A 146 11.75 2.98 14.20
CA LEU A 146 10.57 3.38 13.42
C LEU A 146 10.13 4.81 13.72
N ARG A 147 10.19 5.26 14.98
CA ARG A 147 9.87 6.64 15.34
C ARG A 147 10.88 7.62 14.74
N ALA A 148 12.15 7.27 14.74
CA ALA A 148 13.20 8.06 14.10
C ALA A 148 13.00 8.13 12.57
N LEU A 149 12.59 7.03 11.92
CA LEU A 149 12.20 7.04 10.52
C LEU A 149 11.05 8.03 10.25
N ILE A 150 10.00 8.03 11.08
CA ILE A 150 8.91 9.01 10.96
C ILE A 150 9.41 10.43 11.15
N ALA A 151 10.34 10.68 12.06
CA ALA A 151 10.93 12.00 12.25
C ALA A 151 11.65 12.49 10.97
N VAL A 152 12.35 11.62 10.25
CA VAL A 152 12.91 11.96 8.93
C VAL A 152 11.80 12.29 7.94
N LEU A 153 10.76 11.48 7.88
CA LEU A 153 9.63 11.66 6.95
C LEU A 153 8.79 12.91 7.24
N THR A 154 8.91 13.51 8.43
CA THR A 154 8.26 14.79 8.74
C THR A 154 8.72 15.88 7.78
N ARG A 155 10.00 15.88 7.37
CA ARG A 155 10.52 16.80 6.34
C ARG A 155 9.93 16.53 4.95
N ALA A 156 9.50 15.31 4.70
CA ALA A 156 8.78 14.93 3.49
C ALA A 156 7.25 15.17 3.58
N GLY A 157 6.80 15.87 4.63
CA GLY A 157 5.41 16.26 4.83
C GLY A 157 4.54 15.24 5.55
N VAL A 158 5.10 14.19 6.13
CA VAL A 158 4.35 13.25 6.98
C VAL A 158 4.13 13.89 8.34
N THR A 159 2.87 14.04 8.73
CA THR A 159 2.47 14.51 10.06
C THR A 159 1.42 13.54 10.60
N LEU A 160 1.86 12.62 11.44
CA LEU A 160 0.93 11.67 12.07
C LEU A 160 0.01 12.39 13.04
N PRO A 161 -1.29 12.07 13.05
CA PRO A 161 -2.22 12.60 14.04
C PRO A 161 -1.82 12.25 15.48
N GLU A 162 -2.29 13.05 16.43
CA GLU A 162 -2.04 12.82 17.84
C GLU A 162 -2.50 11.42 18.28
N GLY A 163 -1.67 10.74 19.07
CA GLY A 163 -1.93 9.38 19.54
C GLY A 163 -1.63 8.28 18.52
N ILE A 164 -1.32 8.61 17.27
CA ILE A 164 -0.93 7.64 16.25
C ILE A 164 0.59 7.67 16.12
N ALA A 165 1.26 6.69 16.74
CA ALA A 165 2.70 6.57 16.69
C ALA A 165 3.15 5.13 16.46
N PRO A 166 4.23 4.90 15.69
CA PRO A 166 4.84 3.57 15.59
C PRO A 166 5.30 3.06 16.97
N GLY A 167 5.02 1.79 17.22
CA GLY A 167 5.33 1.14 18.50
C GLY A 167 4.14 1.03 19.45
N GLU A 168 3.04 1.78 19.21
CA GLU A 168 1.82 1.64 19.98
C GLU A 168 1.08 0.33 19.67
N PRO A 169 0.40 -0.28 20.65
CA PRO A 169 -0.44 -1.46 20.42
C PRO A 169 -1.60 -1.12 19.46
N ALA A 170 -2.01 -2.11 18.64
CA ALA A 170 -3.10 -1.93 17.67
C ALA A 170 -4.40 -1.38 18.29
N ASP A 171 -4.71 -1.80 19.52
CA ASP A 171 -5.92 -1.33 20.23
C ASP A 171 -5.84 0.17 20.58
N ARG A 172 -4.64 0.65 20.97
CA ARG A 172 -4.38 2.08 21.23
C ARG A 172 -4.43 2.91 19.97
N LEU A 173 -3.84 2.42 18.89
CA LEU A 173 -3.90 3.08 17.58
C LEU A 173 -5.35 3.24 17.11
N ARG A 174 -6.16 2.19 17.28
CA ARG A 174 -7.59 2.22 16.94
C ARG A 174 -8.35 3.24 17.80
N GLU A 175 -8.12 3.25 19.11
CA GLU A 175 -8.76 4.21 20.03
C GLU A 175 -8.42 5.66 19.65
N ALA A 176 -7.13 5.94 19.41
CA ALA A 176 -6.66 7.24 18.95
C ALA A 176 -7.29 7.64 17.61
N ALA A 177 -7.33 6.72 16.64
CA ALA A 177 -7.92 7.00 15.34
C ALA A 177 -9.41 7.29 15.40
N LEU A 178 -10.17 6.59 16.24
CA LEU A 178 -11.61 6.83 16.43
C LEU A 178 -11.90 8.18 17.11
N ALA A 179 -10.94 8.73 17.85
CA ALA A 179 -11.06 10.05 18.46
C ALA A 179 -10.79 11.21 17.48
N LEU A 180 -10.23 10.93 16.30
CA LEU A 180 -9.94 11.96 15.30
C LEU A 180 -11.22 12.40 14.58
N PRO A 181 -11.48 13.72 14.45
CA PRO A 181 -12.68 14.24 13.78
C PRO A 181 -12.71 13.92 12.29
N ASP A 182 -11.54 13.78 11.65
CA ASP A 182 -11.39 13.56 10.21
C ASP A 182 -11.17 12.08 9.86
N ALA A 183 -11.16 11.17 10.84
CA ALA A 183 -11.05 9.74 10.58
C ALA A 183 -12.34 9.20 9.96
N ARG A 184 -12.18 8.43 8.90
CA ARG A 184 -13.30 7.82 8.18
C ARG A 184 -13.10 6.31 8.09
N PRO A 185 -14.14 5.50 8.31
CA PRO A 185 -14.05 4.07 8.07
C PRO A 185 -13.89 3.81 6.56
N ALA A 186 -12.90 2.98 6.22
CA ALA A 186 -12.75 2.42 4.90
C ALA A 186 -13.17 0.95 4.95
N GLU A 187 -14.47 0.72 4.79
CA GLU A 187 -15.07 -0.61 4.87
C GLU A 187 -15.56 -1.08 3.49
N TRP A 188 -15.48 -2.37 3.30
CA TRP A 188 -16.12 -3.04 2.18
C TRP A 188 -17.64 -3.08 2.40
N GLN A 189 -18.41 -2.39 1.58
CA GLN A 189 -19.87 -2.29 1.72
C GLN A 189 -20.65 -3.38 0.93
N GLY A 190 -19.95 -4.39 0.42
CA GLY A 190 -20.55 -5.53 -0.26
C GLY A 190 -20.44 -5.50 -1.79
N ARG A 191 -20.86 -6.59 -2.43
CA ARG A 191 -20.66 -6.79 -3.89
C ARG A 191 -21.36 -5.78 -4.79
N ARG A 192 -22.45 -5.15 -4.35
CA ARG A 192 -23.23 -4.21 -5.17
C ARG A 192 -22.59 -2.83 -5.33
N GLU A 193 -21.78 -2.40 -4.36
CA GLU A 193 -21.06 -1.14 -4.41
C GLU A 193 -19.61 -1.29 -4.86
N ALA A 194 -19.14 -2.52 -4.98
CA ALA A 194 -17.79 -2.82 -5.46
C ALA A 194 -17.57 -2.39 -6.91
N VAL A 195 -18.55 -2.59 -7.77
CA VAL A 195 -18.42 -2.33 -9.21
C VAL A 195 -18.19 -0.84 -9.51
N PRO A 196 -18.93 0.12 -8.93
CA PRO A 196 -18.61 1.54 -9.10
C PRO A 196 -17.25 1.92 -8.50
N ALA A 197 -16.89 1.40 -7.32
CA ALA A 197 -15.62 1.70 -6.67
C ALA A 197 -14.41 1.11 -7.41
N GLU A 198 -14.57 -0.05 -8.03
CA GLU A 198 -13.57 -0.66 -8.91
C GLU A 198 -13.40 0.14 -10.21
N LEU A 199 -14.49 0.66 -10.78
CA LEU A 199 -14.47 1.54 -11.95
C LEU A 199 -13.79 2.87 -11.62
N ASP A 200 -14.13 3.51 -10.50
CA ASP A 200 -13.49 4.76 -10.05
C ASP A 200 -12.00 4.57 -9.76
N ALA A 201 -11.61 3.43 -9.17
CA ALA A 201 -10.21 3.10 -8.93
C ALA A 201 -9.43 2.87 -10.23
N VAL A 202 -10.07 2.29 -11.24
CA VAL A 202 -9.49 2.11 -12.58
C VAL A 202 -9.42 3.46 -13.32
N GLU A 203 -10.45 4.28 -13.27
CA GLU A 203 -10.46 5.62 -13.88
C GLU A 203 -9.41 6.56 -13.29
N SER A 204 -9.19 6.50 -11.99
CA SER A 204 -8.17 7.29 -11.29
C SER A 204 -6.76 6.72 -11.38
N SER A 205 -6.59 5.51 -11.91
CA SER A 205 -5.30 4.84 -12.05
C SER A 205 -4.52 5.32 -13.28
N ARG A 206 -3.20 5.05 -13.32
CA ARG A 206 -2.38 5.26 -14.54
C ARG A 206 -2.83 4.41 -15.72
N LEU A 207 -3.70 3.44 -15.50
CA LEU A 207 -4.32 2.60 -16.52
C LEU A 207 -5.64 3.22 -17.02
N GLY A 208 -6.22 4.19 -16.26
CA GLY A 208 -7.52 4.78 -16.51
C GLY A 208 -7.64 5.82 -17.63
N PRO A 209 -6.64 6.68 -17.94
CA PRO A 209 -6.80 7.68 -18.99
C PRO A 209 -6.54 7.15 -20.41
N TRP A 210 -6.40 5.86 -20.58
CA TRP A 210 -6.41 5.26 -21.91
C TRP A 210 -7.87 4.98 -22.30
N PRO A 211 -8.49 5.81 -23.17
CA PRO A 211 -9.83 5.50 -23.60
C PRO A 211 -9.79 4.18 -24.39
N PRO A 212 -10.36 3.09 -23.86
CA PRO A 212 -10.48 1.84 -24.60
C PRO A 212 -11.39 1.98 -25.84
N TRP A 213 -12.02 3.13 -25.93
CA TRP A 213 -13.04 3.51 -26.90
C TRP A 213 -12.54 4.25 -28.13
N SER A 214 -11.24 4.41 -28.30
CA SER A 214 -10.70 5.16 -29.42
C SER A 214 -10.69 4.40 -30.75
N GLY A 215 -11.23 3.17 -30.79
CA GLY A 215 -11.42 2.37 -32.02
C GLY A 215 -10.23 2.30 -32.95
N THR A 216 -9.06 2.38 -32.39
CA THR A 216 -7.85 2.22 -33.18
C THR A 216 -7.43 0.74 -33.15
N PRO A 217 -6.81 0.23 -34.23
CA PRO A 217 -6.24 -1.14 -34.25
C PRO A 217 -5.30 -1.41 -33.06
N LEU A 218 -4.70 -0.35 -32.53
CA LEU A 218 -3.80 -0.38 -31.38
C LEU A 218 -4.56 -0.63 -30.07
N ALA A 219 -5.77 -0.08 -29.92
CA ALA A 219 -6.61 -0.31 -28.73
C ALA A 219 -7.10 -1.76 -28.70
N CYS A 220 -7.52 -2.31 -29.83
CA CYS A 220 -7.89 -3.72 -29.94
C CYS A 220 -6.70 -4.67 -29.67
N ALA A 221 -5.51 -4.37 -30.18
CA ALA A 221 -4.30 -5.12 -29.91
C ALA A 221 -3.90 -5.08 -28.41
N LEU A 222 -4.05 -3.94 -27.74
CA LEU A 222 -3.82 -3.77 -26.31
C LEU A 222 -4.84 -4.56 -25.48
N ALA A 223 -6.13 -4.50 -25.84
CA ALA A 223 -7.18 -5.26 -25.17
C ALA A 223 -6.94 -6.78 -25.27
N LEU A 224 -6.55 -7.27 -26.45
CA LEU A 224 -6.14 -8.65 -26.67
C LEU A 224 -4.89 -9.04 -25.85
N ALA A 225 -3.88 -8.17 -25.79
CA ALA A 225 -2.70 -8.38 -24.98
C ALA A 225 -3.00 -8.46 -23.49
N GLN A 226 -3.93 -7.62 -22.99
CA GLN A 226 -4.40 -7.64 -21.61
C GLN A 226 -5.13 -8.94 -21.28
N VAL A 227 -6.01 -9.43 -22.14
CA VAL A 227 -6.69 -10.72 -21.97
C VAL A 227 -5.68 -11.87 -21.99
N ALA A 228 -4.74 -11.85 -22.95
CA ALA A 228 -3.70 -12.88 -23.11
C ALA A 228 -2.73 -12.92 -21.90
N ALA A 229 -2.43 -11.80 -21.28
CA ALA A 229 -1.60 -11.71 -20.09
C ALA A 229 -2.38 -12.01 -18.81
N GLY A 230 -3.65 -11.57 -18.73
CA GLY A 230 -4.50 -11.72 -17.55
C GLY A 230 -4.86 -13.16 -17.23
N LEU A 231 -5.13 -13.98 -18.25
CA LEU A 231 -5.46 -15.41 -18.09
C LEU A 231 -4.36 -16.23 -17.40
N PRO A 232 -3.11 -16.23 -17.88
CA PRO A 232 -2.04 -16.99 -17.23
C PRO A 232 -1.66 -16.42 -15.86
N LEU A 233 -1.72 -15.11 -15.67
CA LEU A 233 -1.48 -14.47 -14.38
C LEU A 233 -2.53 -14.87 -13.34
N MET A 234 -3.80 -14.86 -13.71
CA MET A 234 -4.88 -15.29 -12.83
C MET A 234 -4.78 -16.79 -12.51
N ALA A 235 -4.53 -17.63 -13.50
CA ALA A 235 -4.36 -19.07 -13.31
C ALA A 235 -3.14 -19.39 -12.42
N TRP A 236 -2.06 -18.66 -12.59
CA TRP A 236 -0.85 -18.80 -11.77
C TRP A 236 -1.09 -18.31 -10.34
N GLY A 237 -1.81 -17.19 -10.16
CA GLY A 237 -2.22 -16.66 -8.86
C GLY A 237 -3.10 -17.64 -8.09
N LEU A 238 -4.08 -18.25 -8.74
CA LEU A 238 -4.94 -19.30 -8.17
C LEU A 238 -4.15 -20.54 -7.76
N ARG A 239 -3.23 -21.02 -8.61
CA ARG A 239 -2.36 -22.17 -8.29
C ARG A 239 -1.46 -21.92 -7.10
N ARG A 240 -0.96 -20.69 -6.97
CA ARG A 240 -0.05 -20.28 -5.88
C ARG A 240 -0.81 -19.79 -4.63
N ARG A 241 -2.16 -19.80 -4.65
CA ARG A 241 -3.01 -19.21 -3.60
C ARG A 241 -2.60 -17.77 -3.24
N SER A 242 -2.08 -17.03 -4.20
CA SER A 242 -1.63 -15.66 -4.06
C SER A 242 -2.75 -14.71 -4.48
N GLY A 243 -3.45 -14.12 -3.52
CA GLY A 243 -4.56 -13.20 -3.79
C GLY A 243 -4.19 -12.02 -4.68
N GLY A 244 -3.00 -11.43 -4.51
CA GLY A 244 -2.54 -10.30 -5.31
C GLY A 244 -2.40 -10.61 -6.81
N TRP A 245 -1.83 -11.75 -7.17
CA TRP A 245 -1.69 -12.15 -8.59
C TRP A 245 -3.03 -12.57 -9.21
N THR A 246 -3.93 -13.15 -8.42
CA THR A 246 -5.27 -13.48 -8.88
C THR A 246 -6.07 -12.20 -9.19
N VAL A 247 -5.98 -11.20 -8.33
CA VAL A 247 -6.65 -9.89 -8.52
C VAL A 247 -6.04 -9.13 -9.71
N ALA A 248 -4.72 -9.07 -9.83
CA ALA A 248 -4.06 -8.42 -10.95
C ALA A 248 -4.44 -9.06 -12.30
N GLY A 249 -4.47 -10.39 -12.35
CA GLY A 249 -4.92 -11.12 -13.54
C GLY A 249 -6.40 -10.89 -13.86
N ALA A 250 -7.26 -10.85 -12.84
CA ALA A 250 -8.69 -10.59 -12.99
C ALA A 250 -8.98 -9.17 -13.49
N LEU A 251 -8.25 -8.17 -13.00
CA LEU A 251 -8.36 -6.78 -13.45
C LEU A 251 -7.94 -6.62 -14.91
N LEU A 252 -6.83 -7.23 -15.32
CA LEU A 252 -6.39 -7.22 -16.72
C LEU A 252 -7.41 -7.89 -17.64
N LEU A 253 -7.98 -9.03 -17.22
CA LEU A 253 -9.02 -9.72 -17.96
C LEU A 253 -10.30 -8.89 -18.09
N ALA A 254 -10.77 -8.29 -17.00
CA ALA A 254 -11.97 -7.47 -17.00
C ALA A 254 -11.81 -6.24 -17.92
N HIS A 255 -10.65 -5.57 -17.83
CA HIS A 255 -10.37 -4.38 -18.66
C HIS A 255 -10.25 -4.74 -20.14
N GLY A 256 -9.52 -5.81 -20.48
CA GLY A 256 -9.40 -6.28 -21.86
C GLY A 256 -10.73 -6.79 -22.43
N ALA A 257 -11.55 -7.47 -21.62
CA ALA A 257 -12.86 -7.97 -22.05
C ALA A 257 -13.87 -6.83 -22.34
N VAL A 258 -13.85 -5.78 -21.51
CA VAL A 258 -14.70 -4.57 -21.74
C VAL A 258 -14.28 -3.85 -23.01
N GLY A 259 -12.96 -3.72 -23.27
CA GLY A 259 -12.46 -3.13 -24.52
C GLY A 259 -12.90 -3.92 -25.77
N LEU A 260 -12.79 -5.24 -25.72
CA LEU A 260 -13.22 -6.11 -26.83
C LEU A 260 -14.74 -6.12 -27.02
N ALA A 261 -15.51 -6.09 -25.93
CA ALA A 261 -16.98 -6.05 -25.99
C ALA A 261 -17.48 -4.74 -26.62
N TYR A 262 -16.80 -3.63 -26.34
CA TYR A 262 -17.12 -2.33 -26.94
C TYR A 262 -16.89 -2.33 -28.45
N ASP A 263 -15.76 -2.85 -28.94
CA ASP A 263 -15.46 -2.99 -30.37
C ASP A 263 -16.46 -3.92 -31.10
N LEU A 264 -17.02 -4.90 -30.39
CA LEU A 264 -18.04 -5.82 -30.94
C LEU A 264 -19.45 -5.20 -31.03
N VAL A 265 -19.79 -4.32 -30.07
CA VAL A 265 -21.12 -3.67 -29.99
C VAL A 265 -21.22 -2.43 -30.86
N TRP A 266 -20.10 -1.75 -31.12
CA TRP A 266 -19.99 -0.59 -31.99
C TRP A 266 -19.01 -0.87 -33.14
N PRO A 267 -19.43 -1.66 -34.16
CA PRO A 267 -18.58 -1.84 -35.34
C PRO A 267 -18.49 -0.51 -36.08
N TRP A 268 -17.30 -0.20 -36.52
CA TRP A 268 -16.91 1.00 -37.28
C TRP A 268 -17.59 1.02 -38.66
N ASP A 269 -18.28 2.09 -38.97
CA ASP A 269 -18.60 2.47 -40.33
C ASP A 269 -17.42 3.19 -41.01
#